data_debdf76dd6bcfdb15e581eb225168425
#
_entry.id   debdf76dd6bcfdb15e581eb225168425
#
_cell.length_a   1.000
_cell.length_b   1.000
_cell.length_c   1.000
_cell.angle_alpha   90.00
_cell.angle_beta   90.00
_cell.angle_gamma   90.00
#
_symmetry.space_group_name_H-M   'P 1'
#
loop_
_entity.id
_entity.type
_entity.pdbx_description
1 polymer ?
#
loop_
_entity_poly.entity_id
_entity_poly.type
_entity_poly.pdbx_seq_one_letter_code
_entity_poly.pdbx_strand_id
1 'polypeptide(L)'
;APARPLYVIDGYNVLFAWEEFAALAKDNLDSAREALLDVLQNYQGYKKVDMLVVFDGYKLAGNPGTRHDYEKLSADAGVFRVVYTREAETADRYIEKVIYEQGRRRPLWVVTSDQPVQMAALGDGAARFSAREFYAEVAGASAEIRAKLAAQRKERNLPFQDVF
;
A
#
# COMPACT_ATOMS: atom_id res chain seq x y z
N ALA A 1 15.68 -14.36 -12.18
CA ALA A 1 15.15 -13.00 -12.19
C ALA A 1 15.25 -12.39 -10.80
N PRO A 2 15.54 -11.09 -10.66
CA PRO A 2 15.58 -10.46 -9.35
C PRO A 2 14.18 -10.48 -8.70
N ALA A 3 14.17 -10.59 -7.38
CA ALA A 3 12.92 -10.56 -6.63
C ALA A 3 12.24 -9.20 -6.81
N ARG A 4 10.90 -9.20 -6.84
CA ARG A 4 10.14 -7.96 -6.88
C ARG A 4 10.39 -7.15 -5.61
N PRO A 5 10.44 -5.83 -5.72
CA PRO A 5 10.43 -5.00 -4.51
C PRO A 5 9.19 -5.27 -3.68
N LEU A 6 9.37 -5.27 -2.37
CA LEU A 6 8.27 -5.40 -1.42
C LEU A 6 8.05 -4.07 -0.71
N TYR A 7 6.83 -3.57 -0.75
CA TYR A 7 6.42 -2.39 -0.02
C TYR A 7 5.63 -2.82 1.21
N VAL A 8 6.10 -2.47 2.37
CA VAL A 8 5.42 -2.77 3.64
C VAL A 8 4.83 -1.48 4.19
N ILE A 9 3.52 -1.43 4.27
CA ILE A 9 2.77 -0.22 4.58
C ILE A 9 2.19 -0.33 6.00
N ASP A 10 2.52 0.66 6.84
CA ASP A 10 1.89 0.82 8.14
C ASP A 10 0.52 1.46 7.93
N GLY A 11 -0.51 0.61 7.87
CA GLY A 11 -1.82 0.98 7.37
C GLY A 11 -2.48 2.16 8.07
N TYR A 12 -2.61 2.11 9.41
CA TYR A 12 -3.24 3.22 10.13
C TYR A 12 -2.37 4.47 10.17
N ASN A 13 -1.06 4.31 10.18
CA ASN A 13 -0.17 5.46 10.12
C ASN A 13 -0.40 6.26 8.83
N VAL A 14 -0.48 5.57 7.70
CA VAL A 14 -0.77 6.19 6.40
C VAL A 14 -2.19 6.73 6.37
N LEU A 15 -3.16 5.96 6.82
CA LEU A 15 -4.57 6.33 6.78
C LEU A 15 -4.82 7.64 7.53
N PHE A 16 -4.27 7.79 8.73
CA PHE A 16 -4.47 8.98 9.53
C PHE A 16 -3.57 10.15 9.12
N ALA A 17 -2.46 9.89 8.42
CA ALA A 17 -1.59 10.94 7.91
C ALA A 17 -2.12 11.57 6.61
N TRP A 18 -2.86 10.80 5.83
CA TRP A 18 -3.43 11.29 4.57
C TRP A 18 -4.78 11.94 4.84
N GLU A 19 -4.87 13.24 4.55
CA GLU A 19 -5.99 14.09 4.95
C GLU A 19 -7.35 13.56 4.54
N GLU A 20 -7.51 13.14 3.29
CA GLU A 20 -8.78 12.63 2.78
C GLU A 20 -9.25 11.36 3.49
N PHE A 21 -8.32 10.49 3.86
CA PHE A 21 -8.65 9.25 4.57
C PHE A 21 -8.86 9.49 6.05
N ALA A 22 -8.10 10.39 6.65
CA ALA A 22 -8.32 10.81 8.04
C ALA A 22 -9.70 11.42 8.21
N ALA A 23 -10.13 12.24 7.26
CA ALA A 23 -11.47 12.85 7.28
C ALA A 23 -12.56 11.78 7.15
N LEU A 24 -12.38 10.83 6.23
CA LEU A 24 -13.34 9.73 6.04
C LEU A 24 -13.41 8.84 7.27
N ALA A 25 -12.29 8.61 7.95
CA ALA A 25 -12.22 7.78 9.16
C ALA A 25 -13.04 8.36 10.32
N LYS A 26 -13.24 9.66 10.37
CA LYS A 26 -14.08 10.28 11.40
C LYS A 26 -15.53 9.82 11.30
N ASP A 27 -15.99 9.54 10.09
CA ASP A 27 -17.36 9.08 9.86
C ASP A 27 -17.42 7.55 9.93
N ASN A 28 -16.49 6.86 9.29
CA ASN A 28 -16.51 5.41 9.21
C ASN A 28 -15.09 4.88 8.92
N LEU A 29 -14.50 4.21 9.91
CA LEU A 29 -13.15 3.66 9.78
C LEU A 29 -13.07 2.56 8.73
N ASP A 30 -14.09 1.71 8.63
CA ASP A 30 -14.12 0.64 7.64
C ASP A 30 -14.10 1.19 6.22
N SER A 31 -14.91 2.23 5.98
CA SER A 31 -14.94 2.90 4.67
C SER A 31 -13.60 3.55 4.34
N ALA A 32 -12.95 4.14 5.33
CA ALA A 32 -11.62 4.74 5.14
C ALA A 32 -10.59 3.68 4.76
N ARG A 33 -10.62 2.52 5.44
CA ARG A 33 -9.71 1.43 5.10
C ARG A 33 -9.94 0.93 3.68
N GLU A 34 -11.20 0.71 3.30
CA GLU A 34 -11.53 0.24 1.95
C GLU A 34 -11.05 1.22 0.88
N ALA A 35 -11.30 2.51 1.10
CA ALA A 35 -10.87 3.54 0.17
C ALA A 35 -9.34 3.59 0.03
N LEU A 36 -8.63 3.49 1.15
CA LEU A 36 -7.17 3.45 1.14
C LEU A 36 -6.66 2.22 0.40
N LEU A 37 -7.24 1.06 0.67
CA LEU A 37 -6.81 -0.18 0.03
C LEU A 37 -7.03 -0.15 -1.48
N ASP A 38 -8.11 0.48 -1.95
CA ASP A 38 -8.34 0.65 -3.38
C ASP A 38 -7.24 1.47 -4.04
N VAL A 39 -6.85 2.58 -3.41
CA VAL A 39 -5.77 3.43 -3.91
C VAL A 39 -4.44 2.68 -3.92
N LEU A 40 -4.13 1.98 -2.83
CA LEU A 40 -2.88 1.23 -2.71
C LEU A 40 -2.81 0.07 -3.69
N GLN A 41 -3.93 -0.62 -3.91
CA GLN A 41 -3.98 -1.72 -4.86
C GLN A 41 -3.74 -1.24 -6.29
N ASN A 42 -4.32 -0.10 -6.67
CA ASN A 42 -4.08 0.50 -7.97
C ASN A 42 -2.60 0.85 -8.15
N TYR A 43 -2.00 1.45 -7.14
CA TYR A 43 -0.57 1.77 -7.16
C TYR A 43 0.27 0.51 -7.30
N GLN A 44 -0.03 -0.51 -6.50
CA GLN A 44 0.70 -1.77 -6.52
C GLN A 44 0.69 -2.41 -7.90
N GLY A 45 -0.48 -2.45 -8.54
CA GLY A 45 -0.61 -3.03 -9.88
C GLY A 45 0.11 -2.22 -10.94
N TYR A 46 0.05 -0.89 -10.84
CA TYR A 46 0.73 -0.01 -11.78
C TYR A 46 2.26 -0.14 -11.68
N LYS A 47 2.78 -0.15 -10.47
CA LYS A 47 4.23 -0.27 -10.22
C LYS A 47 4.74 -1.71 -10.37
N LYS A 48 3.85 -2.68 -10.35
CA LYS A 48 4.21 -4.11 -10.43
C LYS A 48 5.15 -4.52 -9.31
N VAL A 49 4.86 -4.07 -8.11
CA VAL A 49 5.60 -4.43 -6.89
C VAL A 49 4.72 -5.35 -6.04
N ASP A 50 5.34 -6.02 -5.08
CA ASP A 50 4.56 -6.70 -4.04
C ASP A 50 4.27 -5.70 -2.93
N MET A 51 3.09 -5.81 -2.34
CA MET A 51 2.69 -4.89 -1.27
C MET A 51 2.03 -5.64 -0.13
N LEU A 52 2.43 -5.28 1.08
CA LEU A 52 1.87 -5.80 2.32
C LEU A 52 1.40 -4.60 3.14
N VAL A 53 0.09 -4.54 3.40
CA VAL A 53 -0.49 -3.51 4.26
C VAL A 53 -0.80 -4.13 5.61
N VAL A 54 -0.27 -3.53 6.67
CA VAL A 54 -0.40 -4.07 8.03
C VAL A 54 -1.24 -3.12 8.87
N PHE A 55 -2.36 -3.61 9.38
CA PHE A 55 -3.22 -2.87 10.29
C PHE A 55 -3.15 -3.47 11.69
N ASP A 56 -3.12 -2.62 12.71
CA ASP A 56 -3.24 -3.06 14.10
C ASP A 56 -4.58 -3.72 14.33
N GLY A 57 -4.54 -4.99 14.72
CA GLY A 57 -5.76 -5.75 14.94
C GLY A 57 -6.52 -5.36 16.20
N TYR A 58 -5.90 -4.62 17.13
CA TYR A 58 -6.60 -4.20 18.33
C TYR A 58 -7.76 -3.25 18.03
N LYS A 59 -7.75 -2.61 16.88
CA LYS A 59 -8.87 -1.77 16.42
C LYS A 59 -10.12 -2.60 16.10
N LEU A 60 -9.98 -3.92 16.01
CA LEU A 60 -11.07 -4.85 15.78
C LEU A 60 -11.16 -5.76 17.01
N ALA A 61 -12.08 -5.45 17.93
CA ALA A 61 -12.21 -6.18 19.19
C ALA A 61 -12.35 -7.68 18.95
N GLY A 62 -11.60 -8.48 19.72
CA GLY A 62 -11.66 -9.93 19.63
C GLY A 62 -11.01 -10.55 18.40
N ASN A 63 -10.29 -9.76 17.59
CA ASN A 63 -9.67 -10.24 16.38
C ASN A 63 -8.48 -11.18 16.67
N PRO A 64 -8.51 -12.43 16.20
CA PRO A 64 -7.40 -13.37 16.39
C PRO A 64 -6.23 -13.12 15.42
N GLY A 65 -6.32 -12.13 14.55
CA GLY A 65 -5.40 -11.90 13.47
C GLY A 65 -5.93 -12.50 12.18
N THR A 66 -5.89 -11.72 11.12
CA THR A 66 -6.38 -12.15 9.81
C THR A 66 -5.43 -11.70 8.72
N ARG A 67 -5.47 -12.42 7.61
CA ARG A 67 -4.70 -12.14 6.43
C ARG A 67 -5.57 -12.28 5.20
N HIS A 68 -5.56 -11.29 4.34
CA HIS A 68 -6.31 -11.29 3.10
C HIS A 68 -5.37 -11.12 1.92
N ASP A 69 -5.42 -12.05 0.98
CA ASP A 69 -4.69 -11.97 -0.27
C ASP A 69 -5.68 -11.59 -1.37
N TYR A 70 -5.36 -10.55 -2.11
CA TYR A 70 -6.20 -10.10 -3.21
C TYR A 70 -5.80 -10.79 -4.49
N GLU A 71 -6.80 -11.13 -5.31
CA GLU A 71 -6.56 -11.80 -6.58
C GLU A 71 -5.69 -10.96 -7.50
N LYS A 72 -4.83 -11.65 -8.23
CA LYS A 72 -4.01 -11.03 -9.26
C LYS A 72 -4.74 -11.07 -10.59
N LEU A 73 -4.68 -9.98 -11.33
CA LEU A 73 -5.20 -9.95 -12.70
C LEU A 73 -4.27 -10.71 -13.65
N SER A 74 -2.98 -10.79 -13.33
CA SER A 74 -2.01 -11.55 -14.08
C SER A 74 -0.85 -11.96 -13.16
N ALA A 75 -0.06 -12.95 -13.59
CA ALA A 75 1.13 -13.38 -12.86
C ALA A 75 2.15 -12.25 -12.67
N ASP A 76 2.15 -11.27 -13.59
CA ASP A 76 3.10 -10.14 -13.55
C ASP A 76 2.63 -8.99 -12.66
N ALA A 77 1.41 -9.03 -12.16
CA ALA A 77 0.84 -7.93 -11.38
C ALA A 77 1.41 -7.81 -9.96
N GLY A 78 2.09 -8.86 -9.46
CA GLY A 78 2.59 -8.88 -8.09
C GLY A 78 1.52 -9.30 -7.09
N VAL A 79 1.88 -9.25 -5.80
CA VAL A 79 1.01 -9.68 -4.69
C VAL A 79 0.53 -8.45 -3.94
N PHE A 80 -0.76 -8.42 -3.62
CA PHE A 80 -1.32 -7.43 -2.71
C PHE A 80 -1.94 -8.16 -1.53
N ARG A 81 -1.42 -7.91 -0.33
CA ARG A 81 -1.82 -8.62 0.88
C ARG A 81 -2.12 -7.65 2.00
N VAL A 82 -3.19 -7.90 2.73
CA VAL A 82 -3.58 -7.11 3.89
C VAL A 82 -3.56 -8.01 5.11
N VAL A 83 -2.88 -7.55 6.16
CA VAL A 83 -2.77 -8.28 7.42
C VAL A 83 -3.36 -7.43 8.54
N TYR A 84 -4.22 -8.03 9.35
CA TYR A 84 -4.67 -7.48 10.62
C TYR A 84 -3.96 -8.27 11.71
N THR A 85 -3.13 -7.61 12.50
CA THR A 85 -2.36 -8.29 13.52
C THR A 85 -3.26 -8.81 14.64
N ARG A 86 -2.76 -9.77 15.40
CA ARG A 86 -3.47 -10.26 16.59
C ARG A 86 -3.60 -9.12 17.61
N GLU A 87 -4.60 -9.22 18.49
CA GLU A 87 -4.87 -8.20 19.49
C GLU A 87 -3.63 -7.85 20.32
N ALA A 88 -2.81 -8.83 20.66
CA ALA A 88 -1.61 -8.63 21.46
C ALA A 88 -0.37 -8.21 20.67
N GLU A 89 -0.46 -8.17 19.34
CA GLU A 89 0.67 -7.84 18.47
C GLU A 89 0.42 -6.50 17.79
N THR A 90 1.37 -5.58 17.88
CA THR A 90 1.28 -4.29 17.20
C THR A 90 1.71 -4.42 15.74
N ALA A 91 1.22 -3.50 14.90
CA ALA A 91 1.67 -3.40 13.52
C ALA A 91 3.17 -3.15 13.45
N ASP A 92 3.71 -2.31 14.33
CA ASP A 92 5.14 -2.01 14.37
C ASP A 92 5.98 -3.28 14.56
N ARG A 93 5.59 -4.14 15.49
CA ARG A 93 6.31 -5.39 15.74
C ARG A 93 6.22 -6.34 14.56
N TYR A 94 5.04 -6.42 13.95
CA TYR A 94 4.85 -7.23 12.77
C TYR A 94 5.74 -6.76 11.62
N ILE A 95 5.76 -5.45 11.40
CA ILE A 95 6.58 -4.83 10.35
C ILE A 95 8.07 -5.08 10.61
N GLU A 96 8.53 -4.94 11.85
CA GLU A 96 9.92 -5.21 12.21
C GLU A 96 10.31 -6.65 11.90
N LYS A 97 9.43 -7.61 12.16
CA LYS A 97 9.67 -9.01 11.79
C LYS A 97 9.81 -9.19 10.28
N VAL A 98 8.94 -8.56 9.50
CA VAL A 98 9.00 -8.63 8.04
C VAL A 98 10.32 -8.04 7.53
N ILE A 99 10.72 -6.90 8.08
CA ILE A 99 11.99 -6.26 7.73
C ILE A 99 13.15 -7.22 7.99
N TYR A 100 13.16 -7.83 9.17
CA TYR A 100 14.21 -8.76 9.55
C TYR A 100 14.27 -9.97 8.62
N GLU A 101 13.11 -10.55 8.30
CA GLU A 101 13.03 -11.75 7.46
C GLU A 101 13.31 -11.48 5.99
N GLN A 102 12.85 -10.36 5.45
CA GLN A 102 12.85 -10.08 4.02
C GLN A 102 13.87 -9.04 3.58
N GLY A 103 14.29 -8.17 4.47
CA GLY A 103 15.08 -6.99 4.10
C GLY A 103 16.39 -7.27 3.39
N ARG A 104 17.02 -8.41 3.66
CA ARG A 104 18.27 -8.80 3.02
C ARG A 104 18.08 -9.73 1.83
N ARG A 105 16.83 -10.17 1.61
CA ARG A 105 16.50 -11.15 0.57
C ARG A 105 15.98 -10.48 -0.69
N ARG A 106 15.46 -9.26 -0.56
CA ARG A 106 14.83 -8.55 -1.66
C ARG A 106 14.82 -7.06 -1.39
N PRO A 107 14.71 -6.22 -2.43
CA PRO A 107 14.51 -4.79 -2.21
C PRO A 107 13.23 -4.59 -1.40
N LEU A 108 13.32 -3.82 -0.32
CA LEU A 108 12.20 -3.63 0.60
C LEU A 108 12.08 -2.16 0.93
N TRP A 109 10.84 -1.65 0.86
CA TRP A 109 10.49 -0.31 1.23
C TRP A 109 9.50 -0.36 2.39
N VAL A 110 9.76 0.42 3.43
CA VAL A 110 8.85 0.53 4.57
C VAL A 110 8.22 1.90 4.56
N VAL A 111 6.90 1.96 4.65
CA VAL A 111 6.13 3.20 4.66
C VAL A 111 5.55 3.40 6.04
N THR A 112 6.13 4.29 6.80
CA THR A 112 5.69 4.66 8.15
C THR A 112 6.33 5.99 8.54
N SER A 113 5.67 6.72 9.43
CA SER A 113 6.26 7.90 10.07
C SER A 113 6.86 7.58 11.43
N ASP A 114 6.76 6.32 11.87
CA ASP A 114 7.33 5.88 13.16
C ASP A 114 8.84 5.78 13.06
N GLN A 115 9.57 6.58 13.86
CA GLN A 115 11.02 6.63 13.78
C GLN A 115 11.71 5.32 14.16
N PRO A 116 11.34 4.63 15.24
CA PRO A 116 11.94 3.34 15.55
C PRO A 116 11.84 2.32 14.41
N VAL A 117 10.69 2.25 13.74
CA VAL A 117 10.50 1.34 12.61
C VAL A 117 11.37 1.76 11.43
N GLN A 118 11.47 3.07 11.16
CA GLN A 118 12.35 3.58 10.10
C GLN A 118 13.80 3.23 10.37
N MET A 119 14.25 3.34 11.62
CA MET A 119 15.61 2.98 12.00
C MET A 119 15.88 1.49 11.85
N ALA A 120 14.91 0.65 12.21
CA ALA A 120 15.02 -0.79 12.00
C ALA A 120 15.17 -1.13 10.51
N ALA A 121 14.41 -0.46 9.66
CA ALA A 121 14.49 -0.63 8.21
C ALA A 121 15.90 -0.32 7.69
N LEU A 122 16.44 0.83 8.08
CA LEU A 122 17.79 1.23 7.66
C LEU A 122 18.85 0.24 8.14
N GLY A 123 18.73 -0.26 9.38
CA GLY A 123 19.66 -1.23 9.94
C GLY A 123 19.69 -2.56 9.18
N ASP A 124 18.58 -2.96 8.60
CA ASP A 124 18.45 -4.19 7.81
C ASP A 124 18.54 -3.97 6.31
N GLY A 125 19.00 -2.81 5.87
CA GLY A 125 19.23 -2.51 4.47
C GLY A 125 17.98 -2.19 3.65
N ALA A 126 16.86 -1.93 4.31
CA ALA A 126 15.62 -1.54 3.64
C ALA A 126 15.59 -0.03 3.44
N ALA A 127 14.86 0.42 2.42
CA ALA A 127 14.58 1.82 2.19
C ALA A 127 13.31 2.21 2.94
N ARG A 128 13.07 3.51 3.06
CA ARG A 128 11.89 4.01 3.78
C ARG A 128 11.24 5.18 3.06
N PHE A 129 9.92 5.27 3.25
CA PHE A 129 9.14 6.47 2.98
C PHE A 129 8.45 6.87 4.28
N SER A 130 8.37 8.16 4.57
CA SER A 130 7.36 8.63 5.51
C SER A 130 5.99 8.52 4.83
N ALA A 131 4.90 8.55 5.62
CA ALA A 131 3.56 8.56 5.04
C ALA A 131 3.37 9.72 4.06
N ARG A 132 3.93 10.87 4.38
CA ARG A 132 3.85 12.07 3.55
C ARG A 132 4.60 11.91 2.23
N GLU A 133 5.82 11.38 2.29
CA GLU A 133 6.60 11.12 1.08
C GLU A 133 5.89 10.12 0.17
N PHE A 134 5.31 9.10 0.76
CA PHE A 134 4.57 8.10 0.01
C PHE A 134 3.30 8.66 -0.63
N TYR A 135 2.66 9.61 0.04
CA TYR A 135 1.51 10.31 -0.55
C TYR A 135 1.88 10.93 -1.89
N ALA A 136 2.99 11.64 -1.93
CA ALA A 136 3.46 12.28 -3.15
C ALA A 136 3.78 11.25 -4.25
N GLU A 137 4.39 10.14 -3.86
CA GLU A 137 4.70 9.05 -4.79
C GLU A 137 3.43 8.45 -5.41
N VAL A 138 2.44 8.15 -4.58
CA VAL A 138 1.17 7.56 -5.02
C VAL A 138 0.37 8.55 -5.86
N ALA A 139 0.34 9.83 -5.46
CA ALA A 139 -0.36 10.87 -6.21
C ALA A 139 0.25 11.05 -7.60
N GLY A 140 1.58 11.02 -7.69
CA GLY A 140 2.29 11.08 -8.98
C GLY A 140 1.96 9.92 -9.89
N ALA A 141 1.95 8.70 -9.34
CA ALA A 141 1.59 7.50 -10.08
C ALA A 141 0.14 7.55 -10.56
N SER A 142 -0.78 8.03 -9.72
CA SER A 142 -2.19 8.19 -10.07
C SER A 142 -2.38 9.16 -11.23
N ALA A 143 -1.62 10.25 -11.24
CA ALA A 143 -1.66 11.21 -12.34
C ALA A 143 -1.16 10.59 -13.66
N GLU A 144 -0.09 9.79 -13.58
CA GLU A 144 0.42 9.07 -14.76
C GLU A 144 -0.59 8.06 -15.30
N ILE A 145 -1.25 7.33 -14.42
CA ILE A 145 -2.29 6.36 -14.80
C ILE A 145 -3.42 7.09 -15.53
N ARG A 146 -3.90 8.19 -14.97
CA ARG A 146 -4.97 8.97 -15.60
C ARG A 146 -4.57 9.50 -16.97
N ALA A 147 -3.33 9.98 -17.09
CA ALA A 147 -2.82 10.50 -18.37
C ALA A 147 -2.76 9.40 -19.43
N LYS A 148 -2.29 8.21 -19.07
CA LYS A 148 -2.25 7.08 -19.99
C LYS A 148 -3.64 6.63 -20.43
N LEU A 149 -4.59 6.56 -19.47
CA LEU A 149 -5.96 6.19 -19.78
C LEU A 149 -6.63 7.23 -20.69
N ALA A 150 -6.38 8.51 -20.45
CA ALA A 150 -6.91 9.58 -21.29
C ALA A 150 -6.36 9.49 -22.71
N ALA A 151 -5.06 9.22 -22.87
CA ALA A 151 -4.43 9.06 -24.17
C ALA A 151 -5.01 7.85 -24.92
N GLN A 152 -5.18 6.72 -24.25
CA GLN A 152 -5.77 5.53 -24.84
C GLN A 152 -7.22 5.76 -25.25
N ARG A 153 -7.99 6.45 -24.41
CA ARG A 153 -9.38 6.78 -24.71
C ARG A 153 -9.46 7.69 -25.93
N LYS A 154 -8.59 8.68 -26.00
CA LYS A 154 -8.54 9.59 -27.14
C LYS A 154 -8.25 8.85 -28.43
N GLU A 155 -7.28 7.95 -28.43
CA GLU A 155 -6.96 7.13 -29.58
C GLU A 155 -8.13 6.26 -30.02
N ARG A 156 -8.77 5.56 -29.07
CA ARG A 156 -9.88 4.67 -29.35
C ARG A 156 -11.12 5.40 -29.84
N ASN A 157 -11.38 6.57 -29.27
CA ASN A 157 -12.62 7.30 -29.53
C ASN A 157 -12.56 8.26 -30.70
N LEU A 158 -11.35 8.57 -31.19
CA LEU A 158 -11.23 9.47 -32.36
C LEU A 158 -12.08 9.05 -33.57
N PRO A 159 -12.06 7.76 -33.97
CA PRO A 159 -12.91 7.34 -35.07
C PRO A 159 -14.41 7.38 -34.77
N PHE A 160 -14.76 7.29 -33.47
CA PHE A 160 -16.16 7.25 -33.06
C PHE A 160 -16.71 8.60 -32.65
N GLN A 161 -15.86 9.57 -32.36
CA GLN A 161 -16.30 10.91 -32.02
C GLN A 161 -17.04 11.57 -33.20
N ASP A 162 -16.63 11.26 -34.40
CA ASP A 162 -17.28 11.77 -35.60
C ASP A 162 -18.62 11.09 -35.86
N VAL A 163 -18.84 9.93 -35.27
CA VAL A 163 -20.08 9.17 -35.43
C VAL A 163 -21.13 9.60 -34.40
N PHE A 164 -20.68 9.97 -33.23
CA PHE A 164 -21.54 10.37 -32.12
C PHE A 164 -21.51 11.88 -31.91
#